data_89d71c515c64bb71b3f6f0dcdd0d6d68
#
_entry.id   89d71c515c64bb71b3f6f0dcdd0d6d68
#
_cell.length_a   1.000
_cell.length_b   1.000
_cell.length_c   1.000
_cell.angle_alpha   90.00
_cell.angle_beta   90.00
_cell.angle_gamma   90.00
#
_symmetry.space_group_name_H-M   'P 1'
#
loop_
_entity.id
_entity.type
_entity.pdbx_description
1 polymer ?
#
loop_
_entity_poly.entity_id
_entity_poly.type
_entity_poly.pdbx_seq_one_letter_code
_entity_poly.pdbx_strand_id
1 'polypeptide(L)'
;MEPGNLIAYIVLAIIVACAVWGTVHRIRHGSSCCGGHDPAPKKVKPSDTNRNHYPITYSLSVDGMHCSNCARRIENAFNRRDGLWAKADIGQKKVELHAKHEISDDECREIVSGAGYTLLSIKRM
;
A
#
# COMPACT_ATOMS: atom_id res chain seq x y z
N MET A 1 3.14 11.38 -53.03
CA MET A 1 3.36 11.73 -51.62
C MET A 1 4.60 12.64 -51.55
N GLU A 2 4.41 13.82 -51.08
CA GLU A 2 5.50 14.76 -50.82
C GLU A 2 6.33 14.27 -49.64
N PRO A 3 7.68 14.29 -49.73
CA PRO A 3 8.52 13.80 -48.62
C PRO A 3 8.30 14.54 -47.32
N GLY A 4 7.84 15.78 -47.35
CA GLY A 4 7.51 16.55 -46.14
C GLY A 4 6.33 15.99 -45.36
N ASN A 5 5.35 15.42 -46.04
CA ASN A 5 4.18 14.80 -45.38
C ASN A 5 4.55 13.46 -44.72
N LEU A 6 5.46 12.71 -45.31
CA LEU A 6 5.94 11.44 -44.73
C LEU A 6 6.63 11.67 -43.37
N ILE A 7 7.47 12.69 -43.28
CA ILE A 7 8.15 13.06 -42.04
C ILE A 7 7.13 13.48 -40.98
N ALA A 8 6.13 14.26 -41.37
CA ALA A 8 5.05 14.68 -40.44
C ALA A 8 4.28 13.49 -39.89
N TYR A 9 3.95 12.50 -40.70
CA TYR A 9 3.26 11.28 -40.27
C TYR A 9 4.13 10.42 -39.33
N ILE A 10 5.44 10.32 -39.61
CA ILE A 10 6.37 9.59 -38.75
C ILE A 10 6.46 10.26 -37.38
N VAL A 11 6.62 11.58 -37.34
CA VAL A 11 6.69 12.34 -36.07
C VAL A 11 5.38 12.18 -35.27
N LEU A 12 4.24 12.29 -35.95
CA LEU A 12 2.94 12.10 -35.31
C LEU A 12 2.80 10.69 -34.73
N ALA A 13 3.19 9.66 -35.47
CA ALA A 13 3.15 8.27 -35.02
C ALA A 13 4.03 8.05 -33.79
N ILE A 14 5.23 8.64 -33.75
CA ILE A 14 6.14 8.55 -32.59
C ILE A 14 5.52 9.22 -31.36
N ILE A 15 4.91 10.40 -31.52
CA ILE A 15 4.26 11.13 -30.42
C ILE A 15 3.10 10.30 -29.85
N VAL A 16 2.26 9.74 -30.72
CA VAL A 16 1.15 8.88 -30.31
C VAL A 16 1.65 7.62 -29.60
N ALA A 17 2.67 6.96 -30.14
CA ALA A 17 3.26 5.78 -29.56
C ALA A 17 3.85 6.08 -28.14
N CYS A 18 4.55 7.21 -28.01
CA CYS A 18 5.08 7.64 -26.71
C CYS A 18 3.97 7.97 -25.70
N ALA A 19 2.91 8.64 -26.16
CA ALA A 19 1.77 8.96 -25.32
C ALA A 19 1.04 7.70 -24.84
N VAL A 20 0.79 6.76 -25.75
CA VAL A 20 0.16 5.48 -25.41
C VAL A 20 1.06 4.67 -24.47
N TRP A 21 2.35 4.58 -24.77
CA TRP A 21 3.29 3.86 -23.91
C TRP A 21 3.39 4.49 -22.52
N GLY A 22 3.49 5.82 -22.44
CA GLY A 22 3.51 6.53 -21.16
C GLY A 22 2.23 6.30 -20.35
N THR A 23 1.08 6.29 -21.02
CA THR A 23 -0.21 6.03 -20.38
C THR A 23 -0.30 4.57 -19.90
N VAL A 24 0.05 3.62 -20.75
CA VAL A 24 0.05 2.18 -20.39
C VAL A 24 1.07 1.89 -19.28
N HIS A 25 2.25 2.50 -19.33
CA HIS A 25 3.26 2.35 -18.30
C HIS A 25 2.77 2.91 -16.95
N ARG A 26 2.11 4.07 -16.99
CA ARG A 26 1.51 4.69 -15.81
C ARG A 26 0.38 3.84 -15.23
N ILE A 27 -0.43 3.21 -16.07
CA ILE A 27 -1.50 2.29 -15.64
C ILE A 27 -0.91 1.01 -15.03
N ARG A 28 0.15 0.47 -15.63
CA ARG A 28 0.79 -0.77 -15.15
C ARG A 28 1.60 -0.59 -13.86
N HIS A 29 2.20 0.57 -13.68
CA HIS A 29 2.96 0.92 -12.47
C HIS A 29 2.22 1.92 -11.59
N GLY A 30 0.90 2.02 -11.79
CA GLY A 30 0.02 3.01 -11.23
C GLY A 30 0.31 3.40 -9.80
N SER A 31 0.55 4.67 -9.63
CA SER A 31 0.31 5.33 -8.36
C SER A 31 -1.20 5.34 -8.14
N SER A 32 -1.72 4.31 -7.55
CA SER A 32 -3.14 4.24 -7.27
C SER A 32 -3.45 5.00 -6.01
N CYS A 33 -3.89 6.19 -6.22
CA CYS A 33 -4.84 6.79 -5.30
C CYS A 33 -6.23 6.65 -5.93
N CYS A 34 -7.08 5.86 -5.30
CA CYS A 34 -8.52 5.78 -5.57
C CYS A 34 -8.95 5.15 -6.90
N GLY A 35 -9.37 3.90 -6.87
CA GLY A 35 -10.28 3.30 -7.82
C GLY A 35 -9.68 2.61 -9.04
N GLY A 36 -8.40 2.31 -9.06
CA GLY A 36 -7.79 1.48 -10.09
C GLY A 36 -7.85 -0.01 -9.74
N HIS A 37 -8.03 -0.86 -10.72
CA HIS A 37 -7.85 -2.31 -10.59
C HIS A 37 -6.36 -2.64 -10.43
N ASP A 38 -5.73 -2.13 -9.38
CA ASP A 38 -4.39 -2.58 -9.04
C ASP A 38 -4.46 -4.04 -8.60
N PRO A 39 -3.56 -4.88 -9.07
CA PRO A 39 -3.46 -6.22 -8.54
C PRO A 39 -3.27 -6.13 -7.02
N ALA A 40 -4.08 -6.90 -6.30
CA ALA A 40 -3.98 -6.95 -4.85
C ALA A 40 -2.53 -7.23 -4.42
N PRO A 41 -1.96 -6.44 -3.52
CA PRO A 41 -0.62 -6.70 -3.03
C PRO A 41 -0.54 -8.10 -2.44
N LYS A 42 0.56 -8.79 -2.71
CA LYS A 42 0.77 -10.13 -2.16
C LYS A 42 0.78 -10.05 -0.63
N LYS A 43 0.09 -11.00 -0.01
CA LYS A 43 0.06 -11.09 1.45
C LYS A 43 1.45 -11.46 1.99
N VAL A 44 2.00 -10.61 2.83
CA VAL A 44 3.22 -10.88 3.59
C VAL A 44 2.83 -11.53 4.91
N LYS A 45 3.35 -12.71 5.18
CA LYS A 45 3.16 -13.36 6.47
C LYS A 45 4.17 -12.82 7.48
N PRO A 46 3.80 -12.72 8.78
CA PRO A 46 4.75 -12.40 9.81
C PRO A 46 5.83 -13.49 9.92
N SER A 47 6.97 -13.14 10.46
CA SER A 47 8.07 -14.08 10.69
C SER A 47 7.69 -15.25 11.63
N ASP A 48 6.79 -14.99 12.55
CA ASP A 48 6.22 -15.97 13.48
C ASP A 48 4.69 -15.91 13.41
N THR A 49 4.06 -17.01 13.07
CA THR A 49 2.60 -17.14 12.96
C THR A 49 1.94 -17.67 14.23
N ASN A 50 2.69 -17.88 15.29
CA ASN A 50 2.14 -18.33 16.57
C ASN A 50 1.68 -17.13 17.40
N ARG A 51 0.35 -17.00 17.52
CA ARG A 51 -0.27 -15.88 18.24
C ARG A 51 0.13 -15.80 19.72
N ASN A 52 0.43 -16.92 20.33
CA ASN A 52 0.85 -16.99 21.75
C ASN A 52 2.22 -16.34 22.00
N HIS A 53 3.03 -16.14 20.96
CA HIS A 53 4.31 -15.48 21.06
C HIS A 53 4.20 -13.94 21.08
N TYR A 54 2.98 -13.38 20.91
CA TYR A 54 2.72 -11.95 20.88
C TYR A 54 1.93 -11.53 22.13
N PRO A 55 2.58 -11.18 23.24
CA PRO A 55 1.88 -10.89 24.50
C PRO A 55 1.19 -9.53 24.52
N ILE A 56 1.56 -8.63 23.63
CA ILE A 56 1.05 -7.25 23.59
C ILE A 56 0.14 -7.06 22.38
N THR A 57 -1.02 -6.45 22.61
CA THR A 57 -1.96 -6.11 21.53
C THR A 57 -2.29 -4.63 21.56
N TYR A 58 -2.19 -3.99 20.41
CA TYR A 58 -2.59 -2.60 20.21
C TYR A 58 -3.75 -2.51 19.24
N SER A 59 -4.64 -1.55 19.47
CA SER A 59 -5.67 -1.16 18.52
C SER A 59 -5.29 0.19 17.92
N LEU A 60 -5.08 0.19 16.61
CA LEU A 60 -4.69 1.37 15.86
C LEU A 60 -5.90 1.87 15.06
N SER A 61 -6.20 3.16 15.16
CA SER A 61 -7.15 3.81 14.25
C SER A 61 -6.39 4.42 13.09
N VAL A 62 -6.72 4.01 11.87
CA VAL A 62 -6.04 4.42 10.65
C VAL A 62 -7.01 5.09 9.70
N ASP A 63 -6.66 6.28 9.23
CA ASP A 63 -7.42 7.01 8.22
C ASP A 63 -6.91 6.69 6.82
N GLY A 64 -7.83 6.68 5.85
CA GLY A 64 -7.53 6.41 4.45
C GLY A 64 -7.67 4.94 4.02
N MET A 65 -8.04 4.04 4.93
CA MET A 65 -8.24 2.63 4.63
C MET A 65 -9.66 2.38 4.11
N HIS A 66 -9.82 2.31 2.79
CA HIS A 66 -11.12 2.21 2.13
C HIS A 66 -11.43 0.86 1.50
N CYS A 67 -10.41 0.05 1.23
CA CYS A 67 -10.56 -1.22 0.51
C CYS A 67 -9.64 -2.31 1.05
N SER A 68 -9.88 -3.54 0.63
CA SER A 68 -9.08 -4.70 1.04
C SER A 68 -7.60 -4.58 0.66
N ASN A 69 -7.29 -3.92 -0.46
CA ASN A 69 -5.90 -3.65 -0.87
C ASN A 69 -5.20 -2.69 0.08
N CYS A 70 -5.92 -1.66 0.54
CA CYS A 70 -5.41 -0.72 1.55
C CYS A 70 -5.11 -1.44 2.87
N ALA A 71 -6.05 -2.26 3.34
CA ALA A 71 -5.86 -3.08 4.53
C ALA A 71 -4.62 -3.97 4.41
N ARG A 72 -4.46 -4.63 3.28
CA ARG A 72 -3.33 -5.52 3.02
C ARG A 72 -1.99 -4.79 2.97
N ARG A 73 -1.94 -3.57 2.42
CA ARG A 73 -0.73 -2.75 2.43
C ARG A 73 -0.27 -2.41 3.85
N ILE A 74 -1.20 -2.06 4.71
CA ILE A 74 -0.92 -1.77 6.11
C ILE A 74 -0.47 -3.04 6.84
N GLU A 75 -1.19 -4.14 6.68
CA GLU A 75 -0.81 -5.43 7.25
C GLU A 75 0.60 -5.83 6.82
N ASN A 76 0.92 -5.71 5.54
CA ASN A 76 2.23 -6.03 5.00
C ASN A 76 3.34 -5.14 5.57
N ALA A 77 3.06 -3.84 5.77
CA ALA A 77 4.03 -2.90 6.33
C ALA A 77 4.46 -3.31 7.76
N PHE A 78 3.51 -3.76 8.57
CA PHE A 78 3.80 -4.26 9.91
C PHE A 78 4.40 -5.68 9.89
N ASN A 79 3.86 -6.57 9.07
CA ASN A 79 4.29 -7.97 9.02
C ASN A 79 5.72 -8.15 8.49
N ARG A 80 6.25 -7.19 7.75
CA ARG A 80 7.65 -7.17 7.32
C ARG A 80 8.62 -6.91 8.45
N ARG A 81 8.15 -6.37 9.57
CA ARG A 81 8.96 -6.11 10.75
C ARG A 81 8.93 -7.30 11.69
N ASP A 82 10.11 -7.66 12.22
CA ASP A 82 10.20 -8.76 13.17
C ASP A 82 9.47 -8.43 14.47
N GLY A 83 8.73 -9.41 14.96
CA GLY A 83 7.99 -9.28 16.22
C GLY A 83 6.67 -8.52 16.10
N LEU A 84 6.21 -8.22 14.91
CA LEU A 84 4.94 -7.55 14.65
C LEU A 84 4.03 -8.38 13.74
N TRP A 85 2.76 -8.43 14.10
CA TRP A 85 1.72 -9.09 13.31
C TRP A 85 0.46 -8.24 13.32
N ALA A 86 0.09 -7.71 12.17
CA ALA A 86 -1.07 -6.83 12.03
C ALA A 86 -2.21 -7.53 11.30
N LYS A 87 -3.42 -7.23 11.74
CA LYS A 87 -4.68 -7.59 11.09
C LYS A 87 -5.56 -6.36 10.97
N ALA A 88 -5.87 -5.96 9.75
CA ALA A 88 -6.67 -4.77 9.48
C ALA A 88 -8.16 -5.12 9.35
N ASP A 89 -9.02 -4.27 9.91
CA ASP A 89 -10.46 -4.31 9.77
C ASP A 89 -10.94 -3.04 9.06
N ILE A 90 -11.43 -3.21 7.85
CA ILE A 90 -11.89 -2.10 7.01
C ILE A 90 -13.20 -1.52 7.57
N GLY A 91 -14.10 -2.37 8.05
CA GLY A 91 -15.39 -1.95 8.55
C GLY A 91 -15.28 -1.02 9.74
N GLN A 92 -14.32 -1.25 10.62
CA GLN A 92 -14.05 -0.42 11.80
C GLN A 92 -12.93 0.60 11.58
N LYS A 93 -12.24 0.56 10.44
CA LYS A 93 -11.05 1.37 10.13
C LYS A 93 -9.96 1.25 11.21
N LYS A 94 -9.79 0.06 11.72
CA LYS A 94 -8.86 -0.28 12.80
C LYS A 94 -7.90 -1.36 12.37
N VAL A 95 -6.73 -1.34 12.97
CA VAL A 95 -5.71 -2.37 12.82
C VAL A 95 -5.41 -2.96 14.19
N GLU A 96 -5.58 -4.26 14.33
CA GLU A 96 -5.16 -5.01 15.50
C GLU A 96 -3.70 -5.41 15.30
N LEU A 97 -2.82 -4.85 16.11
CA LEU A 97 -1.39 -5.11 16.06
C LEU A 97 -0.98 -5.96 17.25
N HIS A 98 -0.45 -7.13 16.95
CA HIS A 98 0.18 -8.00 17.93
C HIS A 98 1.69 -7.79 17.93
N ALA A 99 2.29 -7.57 19.09
CA ALA A 99 3.70 -7.29 19.23
C ALA A 99 4.36 -8.21 20.27
N LYS A 100 5.59 -8.63 19.99
CA LYS A 100 6.43 -9.40 20.94
C LYS A 100 7.06 -8.50 21.99
N HIS A 101 7.22 -7.23 21.69
CA HIS A 101 7.80 -6.20 22.54
C HIS A 101 7.02 -4.89 22.40
N GLU A 102 7.23 -3.99 23.33
CA GLU A 102 6.58 -2.68 23.25
C GLU A 102 7.08 -1.90 22.03
N ILE A 103 6.16 -1.27 21.35
CA ILE A 103 6.42 -0.41 20.18
C ILE A 103 6.00 1.02 20.53
N SER A 104 6.82 1.99 20.15
CA SER A 104 6.51 3.40 20.36
C SER A 104 5.44 3.90 19.40
N ASP A 105 4.70 4.92 19.81
CA ASP A 105 3.69 5.58 18.98
C ASP A 105 4.32 6.17 17.71
N ASP A 106 5.51 6.72 17.82
CA ASP A 106 6.25 7.29 16.68
C ASP A 106 6.64 6.22 15.66
N GLU A 107 7.05 5.05 16.11
CA GLU A 107 7.37 3.93 15.24
C GLU A 107 6.13 3.41 14.50
N CYS A 108 4.99 3.27 15.18
CA CYS A 108 3.72 2.93 14.55
C CYS A 108 3.30 3.97 13.51
N ARG A 109 3.44 5.24 13.87
CA ARG A 109 3.10 6.35 12.96
C ARG A 109 3.99 6.36 11.72
N GLU A 110 5.27 6.11 11.88
CA GLU A 110 6.21 6.00 10.76
C GLU A 110 5.86 4.84 9.82
N ILE A 111 5.52 3.67 10.35
CA ILE A 111 5.13 2.50 9.56
C ILE A 111 3.85 2.78 8.77
N VAL A 112 2.84 3.36 9.42
CA VAL A 112 1.56 3.69 8.77
C VAL A 112 1.74 4.77 7.71
N SER A 113 2.52 5.80 7.99
CA SER A 113 2.83 6.87 7.03
C SER A 113 3.63 6.35 5.83
N GLY A 114 4.56 5.44 6.06
CA GLY A 114 5.31 4.78 5.00
C GLY A 114 4.44 3.93 4.07
N ALA A 115 3.33 3.42 4.57
CA ALA A 115 2.33 2.71 3.77
C ALA A 115 1.38 3.66 3.00
N GLY A 116 1.44 4.97 3.26
CA GLY A 116 0.61 5.99 2.61
C GLY A 116 -0.69 6.32 3.34
N TYR A 117 -0.78 6.01 4.62
CA TYR A 117 -1.96 6.24 5.46
C TYR A 117 -1.63 7.11 6.67
N THR A 118 -2.65 7.52 7.42
CA THR A 118 -2.50 8.35 8.61
C THR A 118 -2.95 7.60 9.84
N LEU A 119 -2.08 7.51 10.84
CA LEU A 119 -2.43 6.97 12.16
C LEU A 119 -3.13 8.05 12.98
N LEU A 120 -4.38 7.78 13.38
CA LEU A 120 -5.19 8.70 14.18
C LEU A 120 -4.97 8.50 15.67
N SER A 121 -4.98 7.24 16.13
CA SER A 121 -4.80 6.92 17.54
C SER A 121 -4.24 5.52 17.74
N ILE A 122 -3.58 5.32 18.88
CA ILE A 122 -3.08 4.04 19.35
C ILE A 122 -3.66 3.77 20.74
N LYS A 123 -4.19 2.58 20.91
CA LYS A 123 -4.69 2.12 22.20
C LYS A 123 -4.14 0.74 22.50
N ARG A 124 -3.48 0.58 23.63
CA ARG A 124 -3.09 -0.73 24.13
C ARG A 124 -4.31 -1.44 24.70
N MET A 125 -4.48 -2.67 24.28
CA MET A 125 -5.55 -3.54 24.79
C MET A 125 -5.05 -4.45 25.89
#